data_ff4c914caf48bfa0985f95af8741cabb
#
_entry.id   ff4c914caf48bfa0985f95af8741cabb
#
_cell.length_a   1.000
_cell.length_b   1.000
_cell.length_c   1.000
_cell.angle_alpha   90.00
_cell.angle_beta   90.00
_cell.angle_gamma   90.00
#
_symmetry.space_group_name_H-M   'P 1'
#
loop_
_entity.id
_entity.type
_entity.pdbx_description
1 polymer ?
#
loop_
_entity_poly.entity_id
_entity_poly.type
_entity_poly.pdbx_seq_one_letter_code
_entity_poly.pdbx_strand_id
1 'polypeptide(L)'
;MGRNWRVALDANAVTYLIKALESHFDRPSGPTALEEIALCRIFIYYDVPYVSPTVEKQCLAIRDRSKREKHDSWLSVAFRSFGDGLDMTESEGRILDLFQLHRDPDDCTILVECERYGMDVLLTYDRDFIDHLAGHAAGVRVLRPTELWPQLAIPPGAAPRIEPAHGNPMAATSWWRI
;
A
#
# COMPACT_ATOMS: atom_id res chain seq x y z
N MET A 1 19.75 11.76 9.16
CA MET A 1 19.25 11.00 8.00
C MET A 1 18.12 10.12 8.49
N GLY A 2 16.89 10.37 8.03
CA GLY A 2 15.74 9.53 8.38
C GLY A 2 15.92 8.13 7.82
N ARG A 3 15.46 7.10 8.56
CA ARG A 3 15.43 5.71 8.10
C ARG A 3 14.57 5.65 6.83
N ASN A 4 15.11 5.08 5.77
CA ASN A 4 14.35 4.87 4.53
C ASN A 4 13.54 3.57 4.68
N TRP A 5 12.26 3.69 5.09
CA TRP A 5 11.40 2.54 5.29
C TRP A 5 10.94 1.95 3.96
N ARG A 6 10.94 0.63 3.89
CA ARG A 6 10.34 -0.13 2.80
C ARG A 6 8.86 -0.31 3.11
N VAL A 7 8.00 0.32 2.32
CA VAL A 7 6.55 0.37 2.56
C VAL A 7 5.84 -0.51 1.56
N ALA A 8 5.16 -1.54 2.04
CA ALA A 8 4.28 -2.38 1.23
C ALA A 8 2.81 -1.96 1.39
N LEU A 9 2.00 -2.28 0.39
CA LEU A 9 0.56 -2.07 0.40
C LEU A 9 -0.19 -3.40 0.32
N ASP A 10 -1.33 -3.50 1.01
CA ASP A 10 -2.32 -4.54 0.75
C ASP A 10 -3.15 -4.21 -0.51
N ALA A 11 -4.01 -5.13 -0.94
CA ALA A 11 -4.81 -4.97 -2.15
C ALA A 11 -5.84 -3.83 -2.04
N ASN A 12 -6.37 -3.57 -0.84
CA ASN A 12 -7.28 -2.46 -0.58
C ASN A 12 -6.54 -1.13 -0.69
N ALA A 13 -5.36 -1.01 -0.09
CA ALA A 13 -4.53 0.19 -0.18
C ALA A 13 -4.09 0.47 -1.63
N VAL A 14 -3.72 -0.55 -2.41
CA VAL A 14 -3.47 -0.41 -3.85
C VAL A 14 -4.68 0.17 -4.57
N THR A 15 -5.86 -0.39 -4.34
CA THR A 15 -7.11 0.07 -4.97
C THR A 15 -7.41 1.53 -4.62
N TYR A 16 -7.24 1.93 -3.37
CA TYR A 16 -7.49 3.32 -2.94
C TYR A 16 -6.45 4.29 -3.46
N LEU A 17 -5.17 3.88 -3.55
CA LEU A 17 -4.14 4.73 -4.14
C LEU A 17 -4.44 4.98 -5.63
N ILE A 18 -4.75 3.95 -6.39
CA ILE A 18 -5.13 4.07 -7.81
C ILE A 18 -6.33 5.00 -7.95
N LYS A 19 -7.37 4.82 -7.14
CA LYS A 19 -8.56 5.67 -7.12
C LYS A 19 -8.19 7.14 -6.83
N ALA A 20 -7.34 7.40 -5.85
CA ALA A 20 -6.90 8.75 -5.51
C ALA A 20 -6.10 9.40 -6.66
N LEU A 21 -5.21 8.64 -7.30
CA LEU A 21 -4.42 9.11 -8.44
C LEU A 21 -5.27 9.35 -9.70
N GLU A 22 -6.34 8.59 -9.90
CA GLU A 22 -7.26 8.73 -11.03
C GLU A 22 -8.34 9.79 -10.82
N SER A 23 -8.65 10.18 -9.59
CA SER A 23 -9.70 11.18 -9.30
C SER A 23 -9.32 12.61 -9.74
N HIS A 24 -8.09 12.79 -10.17
CA HIS A 24 -7.48 13.94 -10.85
C HIS A 24 -7.81 15.32 -10.30
N PHE A 25 -9.08 15.72 -10.30
CA PHE A 25 -9.51 17.07 -9.91
C PHE A 25 -10.14 17.09 -8.52
N ASP A 26 -10.76 16.00 -8.11
CA ASP A 26 -11.57 15.97 -6.90
C ASP A 26 -10.71 15.51 -5.71
N ARG A 27 -10.76 16.31 -4.65
CA ARG A 27 -10.22 15.85 -3.38
C ARG A 27 -10.99 14.61 -2.93
N PRO A 28 -10.31 13.54 -2.51
CA PRO A 28 -10.96 12.39 -1.94
C PRO A 28 -12.00 12.78 -0.88
N SER A 29 -13.16 12.16 -0.95
CA SER A 29 -14.30 12.42 -0.06
C SER A 29 -14.88 11.11 0.47
N GLY A 30 -15.65 11.19 1.56
CA GLY A 30 -16.24 10.02 2.21
C GLY A 30 -15.38 9.47 3.36
N PRO A 31 -15.74 8.28 3.88
CA PRO A 31 -15.17 7.74 5.12
C PRO A 31 -13.66 7.46 5.06
N THR A 32 -13.13 7.18 3.87
CA THR A 32 -11.71 6.84 3.63
C THR A 32 -10.87 8.02 3.14
N ALA A 33 -11.46 9.21 3.01
CA ALA A 33 -10.82 10.36 2.38
C ALA A 33 -9.46 10.74 2.99
N LEU A 34 -9.33 10.74 4.32
CA LEU A 34 -8.09 11.08 4.99
C LEU A 34 -7.00 10.04 4.72
N GLU A 35 -7.36 8.77 4.68
CA GLU A 35 -6.46 7.68 4.36
C GLU A 35 -6.00 7.76 2.90
N GLU A 36 -6.91 8.00 1.96
CA GLU A 36 -6.60 8.17 0.54
C GLU A 36 -5.64 9.35 0.32
N ILE A 37 -5.86 10.48 1.00
CA ILE A 37 -4.98 11.65 0.94
C ILE A 37 -3.60 11.32 1.53
N ALA A 38 -3.54 10.67 2.70
CA ALA A 38 -2.29 10.28 3.33
C ALA A 38 -1.49 9.32 2.44
N LEU A 39 -2.17 8.31 1.86
CA LEU A 39 -1.54 7.35 0.96
C LEU A 39 -1.00 8.01 -0.32
N CYS A 40 -1.77 8.92 -0.92
CA CYS A 40 -1.32 9.69 -2.08
C CYS A 40 -0.09 10.55 -1.75
N ARG A 41 -0.06 11.18 -0.58
CA ARG A 41 1.10 11.95 -0.11
C ARG A 41 2.32 11.07 0.14
N ILE A 42 2.15 9.90 0.74
CA ILE A 42 3.24 8.91 0.92
C ILE A 42 3.84 8.56 -0.45
N PHE A 43 3.00 8.26 -1.45
CA PHE A 43 3.46 7.97 -2.80
C PHE A 43 4.22 9.15 -3.44
N ILE A 44 3.67 10.36 -3.33
CA ILE A 44 4.25 11.55 -3.99
C ILE A 44 5.52 12.05 -3.30
N TYR A 45 5.58 12.02 -1.98
CA TYR A 45 6.65 12.69 -1.23
C TYR A 45 7.67 11.74 -0.62
N TYR A 46 7.32 10.47 -0.42
CA TYR A 46 8.21 9.55 0.27
C TYR A 46 8.89 8.58 -0.69
N ASP A 47 8.22 7.55 -1.15
CA ASP A 47 8.78 6.59 -2.12
C ASP A 47 7.68 5.79 -2.81
N VAL A 48 8.06 5.14 -3.91
CA VAL A 48 7.23 4.16 -4.62
C VAL A 48 7.00 2.95 -3.71
N PRO A 49 5.73 2.60 -3.42
CA PRO A 49 5.43 1.49 -2.55
C PRO A 49 5.67 0.13 -3.22
N TYR A 50 5.78 -0.88 -2.36
CA TYR A 50 5.94 -2.27 -2.77
C TYR A 50 4.60 -3.01 -2.75
N VAL A 51 4.48 -4.03 -3.59
CA VAL A 51 3.37 -4.99 -3.61
C VAL A 51 3.90 -6.41 -3.59
N SER A 52 3.24 -7.27 -2.84
CA SER A 52 3.59 -8.68 -2.73
C SER A 52 2.95 -9.51 -3.86
N PRO A 53 3.45 -10.72 -4.14
CA PRO A 53 2.87 -11.62 -5.14
C PRO A 53 1.39 -11.90 -4.89
N THR A 54 1.00 -12.07 -3.62
CA THR A 54 -0.42 -12.29 -3.27
C THR A 54 -1.27 -11.07 -3.58
N VAL A 55 -0.79 -9.86 -3.30
CA VAL A 55 -1.49 -8.61 -3.66
C VAL A 55 -1.63 -8.48 -5.17
N GLU A 56 -0.58 -8.74 -5.94
CA GLU A 56 -0.64 -8.73 -7.41
C GLU A 56 -1.69 -9.72 -7.93
N LYS A 57 -1.66 -10.95 -7.43
CA LYS A 57 -2.64 -11.98 -7.76
C LYS A 57 -4.08 -11.53 -7.48
N GLN A 58 -4.32 -10.91 -6.31
CA GLN A 58 -5.64 -10.38 -5.96
C GLN A 58 -6.08 -9.26 -6.92
N CYS A 59 -5.20 -8.33 -7.25
CA CYS A 59 -5.48 -7.26 -8.20
C CYS A 59 -5.81 -7.80 -9.60
N LEU A 60 -5.09 -8.82 -10.07
CA LEU A 60 -5.30 -9.46 -11.37
C LEU A 60 -6.54 -10.39 -11.38
N ALA A 61 -7.02 -10.82 -10.21
CA ALA A 61 -8.24 -11.62 -10.06
C ALA A 61 -9.54 -10.79 -10.00
N ILE A 62 -9.46 -9.47 -10.08
CA ILE A 62 -10.63 -8.58 -10.09
C ILE A 62 -11.57 -8.96 -11.23
N ARG A 63 -12.84 -9.25 -10.91
CA ARG A 63 -13.84 -9.72 -11.90
C ARG A 63 -14.19 -8.66 -12.94
N ASP A 64 -14.31 -7.41 -12.52
CA ASP A 64 -14.54 -6.30 -13.42
C ASP A 64 -13.32 -6.09 -14.33
N ARG A 65 -13.52 -6.28 -15.64
CA ARG A 65 -12.45 -6.22 -16.63
C ARG A 65 -11.78 -4.86 -16.67
N SER A 66 -12.56 -3.78 -16.71
CA SER A 66 -12.00 -2.42 -16.79
C SER A 66 -11.19 -2.08 -15.55
N LYS A 67 -11.70 -2.44 -14.36
CA LYS A 67 -10.98 -2.26 -13.11
C LYS A 67 -9.69 -3.08 -13.07
N ARG A 68 -9.72 -4.32 -13.54
CA ARG A 68 -8.53 -5.19 -13.59
C ARG A 68 -7.47 -4.64 -14.53
N GLU A 69 -7.83 -4.23 -15.76
CA GLU A 69 -6.90 -3.64 -16.73
C GLU A 69 -6.24 -2.38 -16.17
N LYS A 70 -6.98 -1.56 -15.41
CA LYS A 70 -6.41 -0.41 -14.70
C LYS A 70 -5.39 -0.83 -13.65
N HIS A 71 -5.72 -1.82 -12.78
CA HIS A 71 -4.80 -2.30 -11.77
C HIS A 71 -3.53 -2.86 -12.40
N ASP A 72 -3.63 -3.67 -13.44
CA ASP A 72 -2.49 -4.22 -14.18
C ASP A 72 -1.59 -3.12 -14.74
N SER A 73 -2.18 -2.12 -15.37
CA SER A 73 -1.44 -0.95 -15.88
C SER A 73 -0.72 -0.18 -14.76
N TRP A 74 -1.39 0.08 -13.64
CA TRP A 74 -0.78 0.79 -12.52
C TRP A 74 0.29 -0.05 -11.82
N LEU A 75 0.07 -1.36 -11.62
CA LEU A 75 1.05 -2.26 -11.02
C LEU A 75 2.37 -2.23 -11.79
N SER A 76 2.30 -2.22 -13.13
CA SER A 76 3.50 -2.25 -13.97
C SER A 76 4.31 -0.95 -13.96
N VAL A 77 3.72 0.21 -13.64
CA VAL A 77 4.39 1.51 -13.77
C VAL A 77 4.61 2.26 -12.46
N ALA A 78 3.82 1.99 -11.42
CA ALA A 78 3.77 2.79 -10.21
C ALA A 78 4.07 2.03 -8.92
N PHE A 79 4.36 0.73 -9.00
CA PHE A 79 4.66 -0.10 -7.84
C PHE A 79 5.93 -0.90 -8.07
N ARG A 80 6.56 -1.32 -6.98
CA ARG A 80 7.69 -2.25 -6.99
C ARG A 80 7.20 -3.61 -6.54
N SER A 81 7.30 -4.61 -7.40
CA SER A 81 7.07 -5.99 -7.00
C SER A 81 8.21 -6.50 -6.14
N PHE A 82 7.88 -7.37 -5.20
CA PHE A 82 8.87 -8.15 -4.47
C PHE A 82 8.41 -9.61 -4.42
N GLY A 83 9.33 -10.53 -4.21
CA GLY A 83 8.97 -11.93 -3.99
C GLY A 83 9.21 -12.85 -5.16
N ASP A 84 9.71 -12.37 -6.29
CA ASP A 84 10.13 -13.25 -7.37
C ASP A 84 11.17 -14.26 -6.86
N GLY A 85 10.81 -15.54 -6.89
CA GLY A 85 11.64 -16.62 -6.43
C GLY A 85 11.67 -16.87 -4.91
N LEU A 86 10.76 -16.25 -4.14
CA LEU A 86 10.63 -16.57 -2.73
C LEU A 86 10.06 -17.98 -2.55
N ASP A 87 10.84 -18.86 -1.95
CA ASP A 87 10.34 -20.15 -1.50
C ASP A 87 9.50 -19.95 -0.23
N MET A 88 8.19 -20.10 -0.38
CA MET A 88 7.24 -19.98 0.72
C MET A 88 7.06 -21.27 1.52
N THR A 89 7.69 -22.36 1.14
CA THR A 89 7.56 -23.66 1.82
C THR A 89 7.91 -23.57 3.30
N GLU A 90 8.99 -22.85 3.63
CA GLU A 90 9.38 -22.60 5.03
C GLU A 90 8.41 -21.69 5.79
N SER A 91 7.50 -21.03 5.10
CA SER A 91 6.56 -20.06 5.67
C SER A 91 5.17 -20.65 5.94
N GLU A 92 4.89 -21.86 5.46
CA GLU A 92 3.58 -22.51 5.63
C GLU A 92 3.16 -22.62 7.11
N GLY A 93 4.07 -23.01 7.99
CA GLY A 93 3.81 -23.07 9.43
C GLY A 93 3.41 -21.70 9.98
N ARG A 94 4.13 -20.64 9.59
CA ARG A 94 3.83 -19.27 10.02
C ARG A 94 2.47 -18.78 9.51
N ILE A 95 2.12 -19.10 8.26
CA ILE A 95 0.80 -18.77 7.69
C ILE A 95 -0.30 -19.51 8.47
N LEU A 96 -0.10 -20.78 8.78
CA LEU A 96 -1.07 -21.56 9.55
C LEU A 96 -1.26 -21.00 10.98
N ASP A 97 -0.19 -20.56 11.64
CA ASP A 97 -0.28 -19.92 12.96
C ASP A 97 -1.12 -18.64 12.90
N LEU A 98 -0.86 -17.77 11.90
CA LEU A 98 -1.63 -16.55 11.70
C LEU A 98 -3.10 -16.85 11.34
N PHE A 99 -3.33 -17.91 10.56
CA PHE A 99 -4.69 -18.32 10.18
C PHE A 99 -5.55 -18.76 11.39
N GLN A 100 -4.96 -19.13 12.49
CA GLN A 100 -5.71 -19.36 13.74
C GLN A 100 -6.27 -18.06 14.35
N LEU A 101 -5.62 -16.93 14.05
CA LEU A 101 -5.98 -15.60 14.57
C LEU A 101 -6.90 -14.84 13.61
N HIS A 102 -6.67 -15.00 12.31
CA HIS A 102 -7.38 -14.28 11.24
C HIS A 102 -7.70 -15.23 10.10
N ARG A 103 -8.98 -15.37 9.78
CA ARG A 103 -9.50 -16.42 8.88
C ARG A 103 -9.38 -16.10 7.39
N ASP A 104 -8.69 -15.02 7.02
CA ASP A 104 -8.35 -14.74 5.64
C ASP A 104 -6.94 -15.26 5.33
N PRO A 105 -6.80 -16.30 4.47
CA PRO A 105 -5.50 -16.87 4.15
C PRO A 105 -4.63 -15.94 3.31
N ASP A 106 -5.24 -15.07 2.49
CA ASP A 106 -4.49 -14.13 1.67
C ASP A 106 -3.85 -13.04 2.54
N ASP A 107 -4.57 -12.52 3.54
CA ASP A 107 -4.04 -11.55 4.49
C ASP A 107 -2.88 -12.13 5.30
N CYS A 108 -3.02 -13.38 5.79
CA CYS A 108 -1.94 -14.08 6.47
C CYS A 108 -0.72 -14.24 5.56
N THR A 109 -0.94 -14.58 4.29
CA THR A 109 0.13 -14.74 3.31
C THR A 109 0.82 -13.41 3.01
N ILE A 110 0.06 -12.33 2.79
CA ILE A 110 0.61 -10.97 2.55
C ILE A 110 1.52 -10.54 3.70
N LEU A 111 1.09 -10.76 4.95
CA LEU A 111 1.91 -10.42 6.11
C LEU A 111 3.21 -11.21 6.13
N VAL A 112 3.16 -12.53 5.90
CA VAL A 112 4.35 -13.40 5.89
C VAL A 112 5.29 -13.05 4.72
N GLU A 113 4.76 -12.73 3.54
CA GLU A 113 5.55 -12.21 2.42
C GLU A 113 6.29 -10.93 2.82
N CYS A 114 5.62 -9.98 3.49
CA CYS A 114 6.25 -8.76 3.98
C CYS A 114 7.33 -9.04 5.03
N GLU A 115 7.08 -9.96 5.98
CA GLU A 115 8.06 -10.39 6.98
C GLU A 115 9.32 -10.97 6.33
N ARG A 116 9.17 -11.89 5.39
CA ARG A 116 10.26 -12.57 4.67
C ARG A 116 11.10 -11.63 3.82
N TYR A 117 10.46 -10.65 3.21
CA TYR A 117 11.14 -9.63 2.38
C TYR A 117 11.74 -8.48 3.18
N GLY A 118 11.51 -8.46 4.50
CA GLY A 118 12.03 -7.41 5.37
C GLY A 118 11.41 -6.06 5.06
N MET A 119 10.10 -6.02 4.76
CA MET A 119 9.37 -4.76 4.72
C MET A 119 9.36 -4.13 6.11
N ASP A 120 9.49 -2.81 6.18
CA ASP A 120 9.40 -2.11 7.47
C ASP A 120 7.96 -1.82 7.85
N VAL A 121 7.10 -1.58 6.84
CA VAL A 121 5.69 -1.21 7.02
C VAL A 121 4.82 -1.91 5.98
N LEU A 122 3.68 -2.42 6.41
CA LEU A 122 2.55 -2.82 5.58
C LEU A 122 1.40 -1.86 5.83
N LEU A 123 0.93 -1.18 4.79
CA LEU A 123 -0.22 -0.29 4.87
C LEU A 123 -1.50 -1.02 4.47
N THR A 124 -2.49 -0.96 5.33
CA THR A 124 -3.82 -1.52 5.09
C THR A 124 -4.92 -0.59 5.58
N TYR A 125 -6.09 -0.73 4.99
CA TYR A 125 -7.35 -0.13 5.44
C TYR A 125 -8.19 -1.12 6.22
N ASP A 126 -7.86 -2.41 6.13
CA ASP A 126 -8.64 -3.48 6.72
C ASP A 126 -8.50 -3.46 8.24
N ARG A 127 -9.63 -3.21 8.89
CA ARG A 127 -9.69 -3.17 10.34
C ARG A 127 -9.47 -4.55 10.95
N ASP A 128 -10.06 -5.58 10.35
CA ASP A 128 -9.95 -6.94 10.86
C ASP A 128 -8.50 -7.44 10.73
N PHE A 129 -7.81 -7.08 9.63
CA PHE A 129 -6.38 -7.32 9.48
C PHE A 129 -5.59 -6.68 10.63
N ILE A 130 -5.82 -5.39 10.89
CA ILE A 130 -5.09 -4.65 11.95
C ILE A 130 -5.39 -5.25 13.31
N ASP A 131 -6.66 -5.45 13.65
CA ASP A 131 -7.09 -5.89 14.98
C ASP A 131 -6.57 -7.31 15.31
N HIS A 132 -6.41 -8.19 14.32
CA HIS A 132 -6.00 -9.58 14.53
C HIS A 132 -4.53 -9.87 14.23
N LEU A 133 -3.91 -9.17 13.27
CA LEU A 133 -2.58 -9.53 12.79
C LEU A 133 -1.48 -8.53 13.19
N ALA A 134 -1.79 -7.24 13.40
CA ALA A 134 -0.75 -6.25 13.66
C ALA A 134 0.10 -6.55 14.91
N GLY A 135 -0.53 -7.07 15.97
CA GLY A 135 0.15 -7.47 17.22
C GLY A 135 1.03 -8.71 17.09
N HIS A 136 0.91 -9.44 15.99
CA HIS A 136 1.62 -10.69 15.72
C HIS A 136 2.64 -10.57 14.59
N ALA A 137 2.78 -9.39 13.98
CA ALA A 137 3.71 -9.15 12.89
C ALA A 137 5.18 -9.19 13.36
N ALA A 138 6.02 -9.95 12.67
CA ALA A 138 7.43 -10.12 12.99
C ALA A 138 8.31 -9.18 12.16
N GLY A 139 8.71 -8.07 12.77
CA GLY A 139 9.60 -7.08 12.14
C GLY A 139 8.92 -6.12 11.15
N VAL A 140 7.64 -6.31 10.87
CA VAL A 140 6.81 -5.46 10.02
C VAL A 140 5.81 -4.70 10.88
N ARG A 141 5.63 -3.42 10.63
CA ARG A 141 4.60 -2.60 11.28
C ARG A 141 3.39 -2.53 10.39
N VAL A 142 2.26 -3.05 10.86
CA VAL A 142 0.99 -2.94 10.14
C VAL A 142 0.30 -1.64 10.58
N LEU A 143 0.10 -0.72 9.65
CA LEU A 143 -0.37 0.63 9.93
C LEU A 143 -1.43 1.08 8.91
N ARG A 144 -2.21 2.07 9.30
CA ARG A 144 -2.99 2.88 8.36
C ARG A 144 -2.12 3.96 7.71
N PRO A 145 -2.44 4.40 6.50
CA PRO A 145 -1.74 5.51 5.86
C PRO A 145 -1.67 6.77 6.72
N THR A 146 -2.75 7.12 7.43
CA THR A 146 -2.80 8.28 8.33
C THR A 146 -1.91 8.14 9.56
N GLU A 147 -1.57 6.92 9.97
CA GLU A 147 -0.63 6.65 11.06
C GLU A 147 0.82 6.73 10.61
N LEU A 148 1.11 6.31 9.38
CA LEU A 148 2.46 6.40 8.82
C LEU A 148 2.84 7.82 8.44
N TRP A 149 1.94 8.56 7.78
CA TRP A 149 2.23 9.87 7.22
C TRP A 149 2.96 10.84 8.18
N PRO A 150 2.48 11.08 9.42
CA PRO A 150 3.17 11.98 10.35
C PRO A 150 4.55 11.47 10.79
N GLN A 151 4.78 10.16 10.75
CA GLN A 151 6.06 9.55 11.15
C GLN A 151 7.16 9.73 10.11
N LEU A 152 6.79 10.03 8.86
CA LEU A 152 7.77 10.33 7.80
C LEU A 152 8.46 11.69 8.01
N ALA A 153 7.91 12.54 8.88
CA ALA A 153 8.44 13.85 9.24
C ALA A 153 8.80 14.72 8.02
N ILE A 154 8.00 14.64 6.96
CA ILE A 154 8.18 15.45 5.76
C ILE A 154 7.72 16.87 6.07
N PRO A 155 8.60 17.88 5.95
CA PRO A 155 8.27 19.24 6.36
C PRO A 155 7.26 19.89 5.41
N PRO A 156 6.40 20.79 5.92
CA PRO A 156 5.55 21.62 5.07
C PRO A 156 6.37 22.36 4.00
N GLY A 157 5.86 22.36 2.77
CA GLY A 157 6.53 22.98 1.63
C GLY A 157 7.67 22.15 1.03
N ALA A 158 7.88 20.91 1.48
CA ALA A 158 8.82 20.01 0.82
C ALA A 158 8.46 19.82 -0.66
N ALA A 159 9.47 19.71 -1.51
CA ALA A 159 9.26 19.38 -2.92
C ALA A 159 8.81 17.91 -3.03
N PRO A 160 7.80 17.61 -3.89
CA PRO A 160 7.42 16.24 -4.16
C PRO A 160 8.56 15.48 -4.85
N ARG A 161 8.70 14.19 -4.59
CA ARG A 161 9.65 13.32 -5.31
C ARG A 161 9.10 12.87 -6.66
N ILE A 162 7.77 12.77 -6.73
CA ILE A 162 7.04 12.44 -7.97
C ILE A 162 6.12 13.62 -8.26
N GLU A 163 6.49 14.44 -9.22
CA GLU A 163 5.62 15.53 -9.67
C GLU A 163 4.64 15.03 -10.73
N PRO A 164 3.35 15.36 -10.61
CA PRO A 164 2.41 15.14 -11.70
C PRO A 164 2.93 15.83 -12.97
N ALA A 165 2.99 15.07 -14.06
CA ALA A 165 3.48 15.60 -15.35
C ALA A 165 2.68 16.83 -15.78
N HIS A 166 3.32 17.73 -16.54
CA HIS A 166 2.65 18.88 -17.15
C HIS A 166 1.48 18.38 -18.02
N GLY A 167 0.27 18.89 -17.74
CA GLY A 167 -0.97 18.41 -18.39
C GLY A 167 -1.71 17.30 -17.63
N ASN A 168 -1.10 16.69 -16.61
CA ASN A 168 -1.85 15.84 -15.71
C ASN A 168 -2.79 16.71 -14.84
N PRO A 169 -4.08 16.39 -14.79
CA PRO A 169 -5.04 17.17 -14.00
C PRO A 169 -4.66 17.36 -12.53
N MET A 170 -3.97 16.40 -11.92
CA MET A 170 -3.44 16.55 -10.56
C MET A 170 -2.50 17.75 -10.40
N ALA A 171 -1.77 18.13 -11.43
CA ALA A 171 -0.87 19.29 -11.37
C ALA A 171 -1.63 20.60 -11.07
N ALA A 172 -2.91 20.69 -11.48
CA ALA A 172 -3.78 21.84 -11.25
C ALA A 172 -4.45 21.85 -9.88
N THR A 173 -4.33 20.78 -9.09
CA THR A 173 -4.95 20.65 -7.77
C THR A 173 -3.95 20.87 -6.65
N SER A 174 -4.45 21.20 -5.44
CA SER A 174 -3.59 21.43 -4.28
C SER A 174 -3.85 20.46 -3.11
N TRP A 175 -4.87 19.61 -3.19
CA TRP A 175 -5.28 18.79 -2.05
C TRP A 175 -4.23 17.76 -1.60
N TRP A 176 -3.36 17.33 -2.49
CA TRP A 176 -2.24 16.42 -2.18
C TRP A 176 -0.98 17.16 -1.69
N ARG A 177 -0.88 18.47 -1.92
CA ARG A 177 0.25 19.29 -1.45
C ARG A 177 0.29 19.40 0.08
N ILE A 178 1.45 19.71 0.61
CA ILE A 178 1.72 19.86 2.05
C ILE A 178 2.23 21.25 2.39
#